data_84a4490107779244edb7893caa9715f5
#
_entry.id   84a4490107779244edb7893caa9715f5
#
_cell.length_a   1.000
_cell.length_b   1.000
_cell.length_c   1.000
_cell.angle_alpha   90.00
_cell.angle_beta   90.00
_cell.angle_gamma   90.00
#
_symmetry.space_group_name_H-M   'P 1'
#
loop_
_entity.id
_entity.type
_entity.pdbx_description
1 polymer ?
#
loop_
_entity_poly.entity_id
_entity_poly.type
_entity_poly.pdbx_seq_one_letter_code
_entity_poly.pdbx_strand_id
1 'polypeptide(L)'
;VIEFRKVNKWFGPLHVLKDIDLTVDAGNVVVVCGPSGSGKSTLIRCINRLETIQSGDIRVDGRSVCDARLDTAGLRANVGMVFQSFNLYPHMTVLDNITLAPLKVKRLSNAEAGKIATELLERVGIPDKANVYPANLSGGQQQRVAIARALAMKPKIMLFDEPTSALDPEMINEVLEVMTDLARDGMTMVVVTHEMGFARRVADRVVFMDQGQIIEANKPENFFAAPESPRAQQFLSKILSH
;
A
#
# COMPACT_ATOMS: atom_id res chain seq x y z
N VAL A 1 -12.37 1.92 -9.24
CA VAL A 1 -11.10 2.67 -9.30
C VAL A 1 -9.96 1.77 -9.74
N ILE A 2 -9.84 0.56 -9.15
CA ILE A 2 -8.88 -0.45 -9.63
C ILE A 2 -9.64 -1.69 -10.06
N GLU A 3 -9.27 -2.28 -11.19
CA GLU A 3 -9.92 -3.46 -11.73
C GLU A 3 -8.87 -4.41 -12.34
N PHE A 4 -8.84 -5.64 -11.85
CA PHE A 4 -8.06 -6.75 -12.39
C PHE A 4 -8.99 -7.67 -13.16
N ARG A 5 -8.60 -8.04 -14.38
CA ARG A 5 -9.37 -8.95 -15.27
C ARG A 5 -8.46 -10.05 -15.77
N LYS A 6 -8.62 -11.26 -15.27
CA LYS A 6 -7.88 -12.47 -15.63
C LYS A 6 -6.37 -12.22 -15.70
N VAL A 7 -5.85 -11.58 -14.65
CA VAL A 7 -4.45 -11.15 -14.63
C VAL A 7 -3.54 -12.31 -14.32
N ASN A 8 -2.53 -12.48 -15.15
CA ASN A 8 -1.49 -13.48 -14.99
C ASN A 8 -0.10 -12.85 -15.02
N LYS A 9 0.75 -13.28 -14.12
CA LYS A 9 2.14 -12.80 -13.98
C LYS A 9 3.10 -13.96 -13.81
N TRP A 10 4.16 -13.97 -14.61
CA TRP A 10 5.28 -14.91 -14.48
C TRP A 10 6.58 -14.17 -14.21
N PHE A 11 7.46 -14.81 -13.45
CA PHE A 11 8.89 -14.52 -13.36
C PHE A 11 9.67 -15.73 -13.92
N GLY A 12 10.12 -15.62 -15.16
CA GLY A 12 10.66 -16.78 -15.88
C GLY A 12 9.60 -17.90 -15.93
N PRO A 13 9.91 -19.13 -15.46
CA PRO A 13 8.96 -20.24 -15.43
C PRO A 13 7.96 -20.18 -14.26
N LEU A 14 8.19 -19.32 -13.28
CA LEU A 14 7.36 -19.26 -12.08
C LEU A 14 6.08 -18.45 -12.33
N HIS A 15 4.90 -19.09 -12.26
CA HIS A 15 3.60 -18.48 -12.38
C HIS A 15 3.17 -17.92 -11.01
N VAL A 16 3.30 -16.60 -10.80
CA VAL A 16 3.12 -15.93 -9.50
C VAL A 16 1.71 -15.40 -9.29
N LEU A 17 1.06 -14.88 -10.33
CA LEU A 17 -0.35 -14.50 -10.28
C LEU A 17 -1.11 -15.31 -11.34
N LYS A 18 -2.23 -15.90 -10.95
CA LYS A 18 -2.98 -16.87 -11.74
C LYS A 18 -4.44 -16.45 -11.83
N ASP A 19 -4.85 -15.95 -13.01
CA ASP A 19 -6.23 -15.58 -13.33
C ASP A 19 -6.87 -14.68 -12.26
N ILE A 20 -6.15 -13.64 -11.83
CA ILE A 20 -6.64 -12.73 -10.79
C ILE A 20 -7.76 -11.84 -11.34
N ASP A 21 -8.91 -11.93 -10.69
CA ASP A 21 -10.03 -10.99 -10.82
C ASP A 21 -10.23 -10.27 -9.49
N LEU A 22 -10.16 -8.94 -9.48
CA LEU A 22 -10.35 -8.12 -8.28
C LEU A 22 -10.83 -6.73 -8.67
N THR A 23 -11.79 -6.19 -7.92
CA THR A 23 -12.22 -4.80 -8.04
C THR A 23 -12.05 -4.08 -6.71
N VAL A 24 -11.53 -2.86 -6.76
CA VAL A 24 -11.44 -1.93 -5.61
C VAL A 24 -12.19 -0.67 -5.99
N ASP A 25 -13.23 -0.34 -5.22
CA ASP A 25 -14.01 0.87 -5.43
C ASP A 25 -13.37 2.09 -4.77
N ALA A 26 -13.81 3.29 -5.19
CA ALA A 26 -13.32 4.53 -4.62
C ALA A 26 -13.70 4.62 -3.13
N GLY A 27 -12.77 5.04 -2.30
CA GLY A 27 -12.94 5.16 -0.86
C GLY A 27 -12.84 3.85 -0.09
N ASN A 28 -12.71 2.70 -0.76
CA ASN A 28 -12.63 1.41 -0.09
C ASN A 28 -11.21 1.06 0.34
N VAL A 29 -11.14 0.40 1.50
CA VAL A 29 -9.93 -0.24 2.01
C VAL A 29 -9.99 -1.74 1.74
N VAL A 30 -9.15 -2.23 0.85
CA VAL A 30 -9.01 -3.66 0.56
C VAL A 30 -7.73 -4.18 1.21
N VAL A 31 -7.87 -5.10 2.16
CA VAL A 31 -6.74 -5.78 2.78
C VAL A 31 -6.46 -7.09 2.07
N VAL A 32 -5.22 -7.31 1.67
CA VAL A 32 -4.74 -8.54 1.04
C VAL A 32 -3.87 -9.29 2.05
N CYS A 33 -4.28 -10.49 2.42
CA CYS A 33 -3.56 -11.36 3.35
C CYS A 33 -3.30 -12.75 2.74
N GLY A 34 -2.46 -13.54 3.40
CA GLY A 34 -2.10 -14.89 2.97
C GLY A 34 -0.65 -15.23 3.27
N PRO A 35 -0.21 -16.49 3.07
CA PRO A 35 1.14 -16.93 3.38
C PRO A 35 2.21 -16.19 2.55
N SER A 36 3.44 -16.21 3.05
CA SER A 36 4.59 -15.66 2.30
C SER A 36 4.73 -16.38 0.96
N GLY A 37 5.08 -15.62 -0.10
CA GLY A 37 5.20 -16.16 -1.44
C GLY A 37 3.88 -16.38 -2.18
N SER A 38 2.72 -16.01 -1.63
CA SER A 38 1.42 -16.17 -2.31
C SER A 38 1.15 -15.14 -3.43
N GLY A 39 2.05 -14.17 -3.67
CA GLY A 39 1.93 -13.20 -4.75
C GLY A 39 1.37 -11.82 -4.34
N LYS A 40 1.11 -11.56 -3.05
CA LYS A 40 0.51 -10.31 -2.54
C LYS A 40 1.26 -9.04 -2.96
N SER A 41 2.57 -8.98 -2.69
CA SER A 41 3.40 -7.83 -3.08
C SER A 41 3.47 -7.65 -4.59
N THR A 42 3.52 -8.75 -5.36
CA THR A 42 3.47 -8.71 -6.82
C THR A 42 2.14 -8.14 -7.31
N LEU A 43 1.02 -8.55 -6.70
CA LEU A 43 -0.31 -8.04 -7.02
C LEU A 43 -0.36 -6.52 -6.96
N ILE A 44 0.03 -5.93 -5.82
CA ILE A 44 -0.07 -4.47 -5.65
C ILE A 44 0.96 -3.71 -6.48
N ARG A 45 2.15 -4.28 -6.73
CA ARG A 45 3.19 -3.68 -7.60
C ARG A 45 2.78 -3.65 -9.07
N CYS A 46 1.84 -4.49 -9.50
CA CYS A 46 1.28 -4.42 -10.84
C CYS A 46 0.35 -3.20 -11.01
N ILE A 47 -0.30 -2.70 -9.95
CA ILE A 47 -1.23 -1.56 -10.00
C ILE A 47 -0.52 -0.28 -10.46
N ASN A 48 0.68 -0.02 -9.94
CA ASN A 48 1.47 1.18 -10.28
C ASN A 48 2.56 0.92 -11.32
N ARG A 49 2.46 -0.23 -12.02
CA ARG A 49 3.40 -0.64 -13.07
C ARG A 49 4.87 -0.72 -12.61
N LEU A 50 5.10 -1.05 -11.33
CA LEU A 50 6.43 -1.50 -10.87
C LEU A 50 6.72 -2.90 -11.37
N GLU A 51 5.67 -3.74 -11.48
CA GLU A 51 5.70 -5.02 -12.17
C GLU A 51 4.77 -5.01 -13.38
N THR A 52 5.19 -5.65 -14.45
CA THR A 52 4.37 -5.83 -15.65
C THR A 52 3.71 -7.21 -15.64
N ILE A 53 2.54 -7.33 -16.23
CA ILE A 53 1.81 -8.59 -16.38
C ILE A 53 2.02 -9.15 -17.79
N GLN A 54 1.82 -10.46 -17.97
CA GLN A 54 1.95 -11.13 -19.28
C GLN A 54 0.59 -11.39 -19.95
N SER A 55 -0.51 -11.52 -19.16
CA SER A 55 -1.85 -11.61 -19.75
C SER A 55 -2.89 -11.03 -18.81
N GLY A 56 -4.08 -10.76 -19.34
CA GLY A 56 -5.15 -10.05 -18.64
C GLY A 56 -5.04 -8.54 -18.80
N ASP A 57 -5.77 -7.79 -17.98
CA ASP A 57 -5.74 -6.33 -17.95
C ASP A 57 -5.87 -5.82 -16.50
N ILE A 58 -5.18 -4.75 -16.20
CA ILE A 58 -5.35 -3.99 -14.94
C ILE A 58 -5.73 -2.57 -15.33
N ARG A 59 -6.83 -2.08 -14.77
CA ARG A 59 -7.29 -0.71 -14.99
C ARG A 59 -7.23 0.10 -13.71
N VAL A 60 -6.75 1.32 -13.85
CA VAL A 60 -6.75 2.34 -12.79
C VAL A 60 -7.48 3.57 -13.33
N ASP A 61 -8.55 3.99 -12.67
CA ASP A 61 -9.45 5.05 -13.16
C ASP A 61 -9.91 4.81 -14.61
N GLY A 62 -10.24 3.56 -14.96
CA GLY A 62 -10.70 3.14 -16.29
C GLY A 62 -9.61 3.04 -17.36
N ARG A 63 -8.36 3.44 -17.07
CA ARG A 63 -7.22 3.36 -17.99
C ARG A 63 -6.42 2.09 -17.77
N SER A 64 -6.14 1.33 -18.81
CA SER A 64 -5.28 0.15 -18.73
C SER A 64 -3.85 0.54 -18.38
N VAL A 65 -3.29 -0.09 -17.33
CA VAL A 65 -1.86 0.07 -17.00
C VAL A 65 -0.96 -0.68 -17.97
N CYS A 66 -1.52 -1.53 -18.83
CA CYS A 66 -0.80 -2.29 -19.83
C CYS A 66 -0.62 -1.53 -21.15
N ASP A 67 -1.30 -0.39 -21.33
CA ASP A 67 -1.13 0.43 -22.55
C ASP A 67 0.32 0.93 -22.65
N ALA A 68 0.94 0.65 -23.80
CA ALA A 68 2.31 1.10 -24.09
C ALA A 68 2.45 2.63 -24.08
N ARG A 69 1.35 3.37 -24.37
CA ARG A 69 1.31 4.83 -24.39
C ARG A 69 0.95 5.46 -23.05
N LEU A 70 0.78 4.64 -21.99
CA LEU A 70 0.43 5.14 -20.66
C LEU A 70 1.54 6.04 -20.11
N ASP A 71 1.16 7.23 -19.68
CA ASP A 71 2.03 8.08 -18.85
C ASP A 71 2.23 7.43 -17.47
N THR A 72 3.34 6.68 -17.35
CA THR A 72 3.69 5.97 -16.10
C THR A 72 4.00 6.96 -14.96
N ALA A 73 4.52 8.14 -15.27
CA ALA A 73 4.80 9.16 -14.25
C ALA A 73 3.49 9.73 -13.69
N GLY A 74 2.53 10.03 -14.56
CA GLY A 74 1.19 10.46 -14.16
C GLY A 74 0.42 9.36 -13.40
N LEU A 75 0.53 8.09 -13.78
CA LEU A 75 -0.01 6.98 -13.01
C LEU A 75 0.56 6.97 -11.59
N ARG A 76 1.89 6.98 -11.45
CA ARG A 76 2.58 6.94 -10.15
C ARG A 76 2.39 8.19 -9.30
N ALA A 77 2.08 9.33 -9.92
CA ALA A 77 1.68 10.53 -9.19
C ALA A 77 0.30 10.41 -8.53
N ASN A 78 -0.60 9.60 -9.12
CA ASN A 78 -1.95 9.34 -8.63
C ASN A 78 -2.08 8.09 -7.77
N VAL A 79 -1.07 7.21 -7.77
CA VAL A 79 -1.02 5.96 -7.01
C VAL A 79 0.21 5.98 -6.10
N GLY A 80 0.03 6.44 -4.86
CA GLY A 80 1.09 6.43 -3.84
C GLY A 80 1.42 5.02 -3.41
N MET A 81 2.69 4.76 -3.09
CA MET A 81 3.12 3.46 -2.60
C MET A 81 4.06 3.59 -1.41
N VAL A 82 3.79 2.80 -0.39
CA VAL A 82 4.59 2.64 0.82
C VAL A 82 5.09 1.20 0.86
N PHE A 83 6.38 1.03 1.00
CA PHE A 83 7.06 -0.27 0.97
C PHE A 83 7.36 -0.78 2.38
N GLN A 84 7.66 -2.06 2.48
CA GLN A 84 8.17 -2.71 3.69
C GLN A 84 9.47 -2.07 4.19
N SER A 85 10.42 -1.82 3.28
CA SER A 85 11.62 -1.02 3.54
C SER A 85 11.28 0.43 3.25
N PHE A 86 11.49 1.32 4.17
CA PHE A 86 11.05 2.73 4.14
C PHE A 86 11.45 3.48 2.86
N ASN A 87 12.56 3.07 2.22
CA ASN A 87 13.07 3.61 0.96
C ASN A 87 13.24 5.14 0.96
N LEU A 88 13.60 5.70 2.11
CA LEU A 88 13.94 7.12 2.21
C LEU A 88 15.31 7.38 1.59
N TYR A 89 15.49 8.58 1.03
CA TYR A 89 16.77 9.03 0.53
C TYR A 89 17.68 9.40 1.74
N PRO A 90 18.73 8.61 2.04
CA PRO A 90 19.48 8.75 3.30
C PRO A 90 20.31 10.03 3.37
N HIS A 91 20.63 10.63 2.24
CA HIS A 91 21.40 11.87 2.11
C HIS A 91 20.52 13.14 2.09
N MET A 92 19.22 12.99 2.27
CA MET A 92 18.22 14.07 2.29
C MET A 92 17.58 14.15 3.66
N THR A 93 17.23 15.36 4.11
CA THR A 93 16.41 15.55 5.31
C THR A 93 15.01 14.96 5.12
N VAL A 94 14.24 14.83 6.19
CA VAL A 94 12.83 14.43 6.15
C VAL A 94 12.03 15.39 5.26
N LEU A 95 12.22 16.70 5.44
CA LEU A 95 11.56 17.72 4.63
C LEU A 95 11.88 17.55 3.14
N ASP A 96 13.16 17.34 2.79
CA ASP A 96 13.57 17.15 1.41
C ASP A 96 13.01 15.85 0.81
N ASN A 97 12.95 14.76 1.58
CA ASN A 97 12.31 13.51 1.18
C ASN A 97 10.85 13.71 0.79
N ILE A 98 10.10 14.52 1.55
CA ILE A 98 8.68 14.78 1.30
C ILE A 98 8.48 15.76 0.15
N THR A 99 9.31 16.79 0.04
CA THR A 99 9.13 17.87 -0.95
C THR A 99 9.66 17.55 -2.33
N LEU A 100 10.57 16.58 -2.48
CA LEU A 100 11.25 16.27 -3.74
C LEU A 100 10.27 16.02 -4.90
N ALA A 101 9.29 15.14 -4.71
CA ALA A 101 8.34 14.80 -5.77
C ALA A 101 7.37 15.97 -6.10
N PRO A 102 6.78 16.68 -5.13
CA PRO A 102 6.03 17.91 -5.39
C PRO A 102 6.80 18.94 -6.21
N LEU A 103 8.09 19.19 -5.89
CA LEU A 103 8.93 20.14 -6.61
C LEU A 103 9.24 19.65 -8.04
N LYS A 104 9.67 18.40 -8.19
CA LYS A 104 10.18 17.88 -9.47
C LYS A 104 9.08 17.45 -10.43
N VAL A 105 8.01 16.82 -9.94
CA VAL A 105 6.93 16.24 -10.76
C VAL A 105 5.78 17.22 -10.92
N LYS A 106 5.30 17.84 -9.83
CA LYS A 106 4.20 18.81 -9.86
C LYS A 106 4.67 20.24 -10.12
N ARG A 107 5.98 20.49 -10.11
CA ARG A 107 6.60 21.82 -10.33
C ARG A 107 6.06 22.89 -9.38
N LEU A 108 5.72 22.48 -8.14
CA LEU A 108 5.32 23.43 -7.11
C LEU A 108 6.50 24.30 -6.70
N SER A 109 6.22 25.50 -6.16
CA SER A 109 7.22 26.35 -5.54
C SER A 109 7.73 25.73 -4.22
N ASN A 110 8.92 26.16 -3.76
CA ASN A 110 9.47 25.72 -2.47
C ASN A 110 8.52 26.05 -1.31
N ALA A 111 7.84 27.19 -1.34
CA ALA A 111 6.90 27.60 -0.31
C ALA A 111 5.68 26.66 -0.26
N GLU A 112 5.09 26.32 -1.42
CA GLU A 112 3.96 25.41 -1.49
C GLU A 112 4.34 23.99 -1.07
N ALA A 113 5.45 23.47 -1.58
CA ALA A 113 5.94 22.14 -1.21
C ALA A 113 6.30 22.05 0.28
N GLY A 114 6.94 23.09 0.83
CA GLY A 114 7.25 23.20 2.26
C GLY A 114 6.00 23.22 3.14
N LYS A 115 4.97 24.00 2.75
CA LYS A 115 3.68 24.01 3.47
C LYS A 115 3.04 22.62 3.49
N ILE A 116 2.95 21.94 2.34
CA ILE A 116 2.42 20.58 2.24
C ILE A 116 3.20 19.63 3.16
N ALA A 117 4.53 19.70 3.15
CA ALA A 117 5.36 18.82 3.97
C ALA A 117 5.14 19.07 5.47
N THR A 118 5.03 20.33 5.91
CA THR A 118 4.73 20.66 7.32
C THR A 118 3.38 20.11 7.75
N GLU A 119 2.32 20.33 6.98
CA GLU A 119 0.98 19.80 7.26
C GLU A 119 0.99 18.26 7.33
N LEU A 120 1.74 17.61 6.46
CA LEU A 120 1.85 16.14 6.47
C LEU A 120 2.66 15.62 7.66
N LEU A 121 3.73 16.30 8.07
CA LEU A 121 4.49 15.94 9.25
C LEU A 121 3.66 16.08 10.54
N GLU A 122 2.82 17.10 10.63
CA GLU A 122 1.83 17.23 11.72
C GLU A 122 0.85 16.06 11.68
N ARG A 123 0.31 15.73 10.50
CA ARG A 123 -0.64 14.65 10.31
C ARG A 123 -0.09 13.28 10.69
N VAL A 124 1.18 13.02 10.42
CA VAL A 124 1.83 11.74 10.80
C VAL A 124 2.50 11.79 12.19
N GLY A 125 2.30 12.88 12.95
CA GLY A 125 2.70 13.01 14.35
C GLY A 125 4.21 13.16 14.60
N ILE A 126 4.96 13.76 13.65
CA ILE A 126 6.40 14.01 13.77
C ILE A 126 6.83 15.40 13.25
N PRO A 127 6.16 16.48 13.66
CA PRO A 127 6.41 17.83 13.13
C PRO A 127 7.82 18.34 13.44
N ASP A 128 8.43 17.90 14.54
CA ASP A 128 9.75 18.28 14.99
C ASP A 128 10.91 17.63 14.18
N LYS A 129 10.61 16.68 13.29
CA LYS A 129 11.62 15.91 12.55
C LYS A 129 11.96 16.44 11.15
N ALA A 130 11.43 17.59 10.74
CA ALA A 130 11.59 18.14 9.39
C ALA A 130 13.05 18.20 8.92
N ASN A 131 13.97 18.63 9.79
CA ASN A 131 15.38 18.83 9.47
C ASN A 131 16.29 17.65 9.87
N VAL A 132 15.69 16.52 10.26
CA VAL A 132 16.42 15.31 10.67
C VAL A 132 16.68 14.43 9.45
N TYR A 133 17.80 13.70 9.45
CA TYR A 133 18.11 12.71 8.43
C TYR A 133 17.54 11.34 8.80
N PRO A 134 17.19 10.48 7.81
CA PRO A 134 16.61 9.17 8.06
C PRO A 134 17.38 8.30 9.06
N ALA A 135 18.70 8.34 9.05
CA ALA A 135 19.54 7.56 9.96
C ALA A 135 19.33 7.89 11.45
N ASN A 136 18.76 9.04 11.76
CA ASN A 136 18.50 9.51 13.13
C ASN A 136 17.02 9.32 13.55
N LEU A 137 16.26 8.55 12.78
CA LEU A 137 14.85 8.26 13.04
C LEU A 137 14.67 6.79 13.45
N SER A 138 13.70 6.53 14.33
CA SER A 138 13.24 5.16 14.57
C SER A 138 12.59 4.56 13.33
N GLY A 139 12.45 3.24 13.27
CA GLY A 139 11.77 2.56 12.15
C GLY A 139 10.35 3.08 11.94
N GLY A 140 9.57 3.24 13.00
CA GLY A 140 8.20 3.80 12.93
C GLY A 140 8.17 5.24 12.43
N GLN A 141 9.14 6.08 12.85
CA GLN A 141 9.27 7.44 12.32
C GLN A 141 9.62 7.43 10.84
N GLN A 142 10.57 6.57 10.41
CA GLN A 142 10.93 6.44 8.99
C GLN A 142 9.72 6.02 8.15
N GLN A 143 8.91 5.08 8.65
CA GLN A 143 7.70 4.64 7.95
C GLN A 143 6.66 5.75 7.86
N ARG A 144 6.45 6.52 8.92
CA ARG A 144 5.55 7.68 8.89
C ARG A 144 6.04 8.76 7.91
N VAL A 145 7.35 8.98 7.79
CA VAL A 145 7.92 9.84 6.73
C VAL A 145 7.64 9.27 5.34
N ALA A 146 7.77 7.96 5.14
CA ALA A 146 7.46 7.31 3.86
C ALA A 146 5.98 7.48 3.47
N ILE A 147 5.06 7.39 4.45
CA ILE A 147 3.63 7.68 4.25
C ILE A 147 3.44 9.15 3.87
N ALA A 148 4.00 10.09 4.64
CA ALA A 148 3.93 11.53 4.35
C ALA A 148 4.47 11.86 2.95
N ARG A 149 5.60 11.27 2.55
CA ARG A 149 6.18 11.43 1.21
C ARG A 149 5.22 10.96 0.11
N ALA A 150 4.57 9.82 0.29
CA ALA A 150 3.59 9.33 -0.68
C ALA A 150 2.36 10.26 -0.75
N LEU A 151 1.86 10.74 0.38
CA LEU A 151 0.72 11.65 0.49
C LEU A 151 1.00 13.04 -0.09
N ALA A 152 2.26 13.50 -0.12
CA ALA A 152 2.64 14.81 -0.65
C ALA A 152 2.29 14.98 -2.14
N MET A 153 2.16 13.88 -2.86
CA MET A 153 1.67 13.86 -4.23
C MET A 153 0.14 13.96 -4.34
N LYS A 154 -0.60 14.01 -3.21
CA LYS A 154 -2.07 13.98 -3.16
C LYS A 154 -2.63 12.88 -4.07
N PRO A 155 -2.24 11.62 -3.86
CA PRO A 155 -2.67 10.51 -4.68
C PRO A 155 -4.15 10.21 -4.43
N LYS A 156 -4.82 9.59 -5.41
CA LYS A 156 -6.19 9.07 -5.25
C LYS A 156 -6.22 7.70 -4.59
N ILE A 157 -5.13 6.96 -4.70
CA ILE A 157 -5.00 5.58 -4.23
C ILE A 157 -3.69 5.46 -3.45
N MET A 158 -3.72 4.78 -2.33
CA MET A 158 -2.54 4.41 -1.55
C MET A 158 -2.36 2.90 -1.52
N LEU A 159 -1.17 2.45 -1.88
CA LEU A 159 -0.75 1.06 -1.82
C LEU A 159 0.23 0.88 -0.66
N PHE A 160 0.00 -0.14 0.18
CA PHE A 160 0.87 -0.48 1.30
C PHE A 160 1.36 -1.92 1.17
N ASP A 161 2.67 -2.11 1.06
CA ASP A 161 3.31 -3.43 0.94
C ASP A 161 3.98 -3.79 2.27
N GLU A 162 3.26 -4.47 3.14
CA GLU A 162 3.70 -4.90 4.48
C GLU A 162 4.35 -3.76 5.29
N PRO A 163 3.64 -2.63 5.53
CA PRO A 163 4.23 -1.40 6.06
C PRO A 163 4.75 -1.52 7.50
N THR A 164 4.43 -2.59 8.22
CA THR A 164 4.81 -2.80 9.62
C THR A 164 5.82 -3.93 9.82
N SER A 165 6.09 -4.75 8.80
CA SER A 165 6.88 -5.98 8.96
C SER A 165 8.37 -5.77 9.27
N ALA A 166 8.91 -4.56 9.07
CA ALA A 166 10.27 -4.18 9.41
C ALA A 166 10.36 -3.37 10.73
N LEU A 167 9.26 -3.32 11.51
CA LEU A 167 9.15 -2.51 12.73
C LEU A 167 9.16 -3.38 13.98
N ASP A 168 9.71 -2.83 15.05
CA ASP A 168 9.54 -3.39 16.39
C ASP A 168 8.06 -3.27 16.83
N PRO A 169 7.55 -4.22 17.64
CA PRO A 169 6.13 -4.24 18.05
C PRO A 169 5.62 -2.93 18.67
N GLU A 170 6.48 -2.21 19.40
CA GLU A 170 6.13 -0.93 20.03
C GLU A 170 5.82 0.17 19.02
N MET A 171 6.39 0.10 17.80
CA MET A 171 6.25 1.12 16.75
C MET A 171 5.11 0.82 15.78
N ILE A 172 4.59 -0.40 15.75
CA ILE A 172 3.54 -0.83 14.81
C ILE A 172 2.28 0.02 14.97
N ASN A 173 1.84 0.24 16.20
CA ASN A 173 0.60 0.95 16.49
C ASN A 173 0.59 2.38 15.95
N GLU A 174 1.71 3.11 16.06
CA GLU A 174 1.81 4.48 15.54
C GLU A 174 1.60 4.56 14.02
N VAL A 175 2.11 3.57 13.28
CA VAL A 175 1.93 3.48 11.83
C VAL A 175 0.48 3.08 11.48
N LEU A 176 -0.08 2.11 12.20
CA LEU A 176 -1.46 1.67 12.00
C LEU A 176 -2.50 2.74 12.33
N GLU A 177 -2.23 3.62 13.30
CA GLU A 177 -3.09 4.77 13.60
C GLU A 177 -3.13 5.73 12.42
N VAL A 178 -1.98 6.12 11.87
CA VAL A 178 -1.93 6.96 10.66
C VAL A 178 -2.72 6.33 9.51
N MET A 179 -2.57 5.03 9.28
CA MET A 179 -3.30 4.32 8.23
C MET A 179 -4.81 4.25 8.53
N THR A 180 -5.20 4.14 9.80
CA THR A 180 -6.61 4.15 10.22
C THR A 180 -7.25 5.51 9.96
N ASP A 181 -6.53 6.60 10.21
CA ASP A 181 -7.01 7.95 9.94
C ASP A 181 -7.17 8.19 8.43
N LEU A 182 -6.24 7.68 7.60
CA LEU A 182 -6.40 7.71 6.15
C LEU A 182 -7.66 6.97 5.67
N ALA A 183 -7.96 5.81 6.28
CA ALA A 183 -9.18 5.06 5.99
C ALA A 183 -10.44 5.86 6.35
N ARG A 184 -10.47 6.48 7.53
CA ARG A 184 -11.58 7.33 7.98
C ARG A 184 -11.82 8.55 7.09
N ASP A 185 -10.74 9.09 6.50
CA ASP A 185 -10.82 10.20 5.55
C ASP A 185 -11.31 9.76 4.15
N GLY A 186 -11.65 8.49 3.96
CA GLY A 186 -12.15 7.94 2.70
C GLY A 186 -11.07 7.72 1.63
N MET A 187 -9.80 7.56 2.04
CA MET A 187 -8.72 7.21 1.12
C MET A 187 -8.92 5.82 0.56
N THR A 188 -8.87 5.69 -0.76
CA THR A 188 -8.83 4.37 -1.40
C THR A 188 -7.50 3.68 -1.11
N MET A 189 -7.53 2.51 -0.48
CA MET A 189 -6.31 1.81 -0.08
C MET A 189 -6.32 0.33 -0.48
N VAL A 190 -5.16 -0.17 -0.92
CA VAL A 190 -4.87 -1.61 -1.00
C VAL A 190 -3.69 -1.91 -0.08
N VAL A 191 -3.92 -2.72 0.93
CA VAL A 191 -2.97 -2.96 2.02
C VAL A 191 -2.62 -4.43 2.10
N VAL A 192 -1.37 -4.78 1.82
CA VAL A 192 -0.81 -6.10 2.15
C VAL A 192 -0.31 -6.05 3.57
N THR A 193 -0.85 -6.87 4.45
CA THR A 193 -0.46 -6.87 5.86
C THR A 193 -0.75 -8.21 6.55
N HIS A 194 -0.04 -8.46 7.64
CA HIS A 194 -0.30 -9.52 8.61
C HIS A 194 -1.02 -9.01 9.87
N GLU A 195 -1.31 -7.71 9.95
CA GLU A 195 -2.00 -7.07 11.08
C GLU A 195 -3.51 -7.31 11.01
N MET A 196 -3.97 -8.48 11.48
CA MET A 196 -5.37 -8.87 11.37
C MET A 196 -6.30 -7.99 12.23
N GLY A 197 -5.80 -7.44 13.34
CA GLY A 197 -6.53 -6.46 14.14
C GLY A 197 -6.84 -5.17 13.38
N PHE A 198 -5.88 -4.68 12.59
CA PHE A 198 -6.09 -3.56 11.69
C PHE A 198 -7.09 -3.92 10.58
N ALA A 199 -6.89 -5.06 9.90
CA ALA A 199 -7.78 -5.52 8.84
C ALA A 199 -9.25 -5.61 9.31
N ARG A 200 -9.48 -6.17 10.49
CA ARG A 200 -10.84 -6.29 11.09
C ARG A 200 -11.49 -4.93 11.36
N ARG A 201 -10.69 -3.92 11.69
CA ARG A 201 -11.17 -2.60 12.13
C ARG A 201 -11.46 -1.65 10.96
N VAL A 202 -10.69 -1.72 9.86
CA VAL A 202 -10.74 -0.71 8.81
C VAL A 202 -11.04 -1.23 7.40
N ALA A 203 -10.94 -2.53 7.16
CA ALA A 203 -11.14 -3.06 5.82
C ALA A 203 -12.65 -3.07 5.46
N ASP A 204 -12.95 -2.68 4.22
CA ASP A 204 -14.26 -2.92 3.61
C ASP A 204 -14.31 -4.34 3.03
N ARG A 205 -13.15 -4.86 2.62
CA ARG A 205 -13.00 -6.19 2.05
C ARG A 205 -11.65 -6.80 2.41
N VAL A 206 -11.66 -8.08 2.80
CA VAL A 206 -10.44 -8.88 3.00
C VAL A 206 -10.32 -9.87 1.85
N VAL A 207 -9.15 -9.91 1.24
CA VAL A 207 -8.79 -10.80 0.13
C VAL A 207 -7.71 -11.75 0.62
N PHE A 208 -8.02 -13.04 0.67
CA PHE A 208 -7.06 -14.08 1.03
C PHE A 208 -6.46 -14.69 -0.22
N MET A 209 -5.13 -14.60 -0.32
CA MET A 209 -4.36 -15.18 -1.43
C MET A 209 -3.54 -16.38 -0.98
N ASP A 210 -3.53 -17.43 -1.80
CA ASP A 210 -2.60 -18.55 -1.68
C ASP A 210 -2.18 -19.06 -3.06
N GLN A 211 -0.93 -19.47 -3.22
CA GLN A 211 -0.35 -20.05 -4.45
C GLN A 211 -0.64 -19.24 -5.73
N GLY A 212 -0.68 -17.92 -5.61
CA GLY A 212 -0.90 -17.01 -6.74
C GLY A 212 -2.36 -16.78 -7.13
N GLN A 213 -3.30 -17.27 -6.37
CA GLN A 213 -4.74 -17.14 -6.60
C GLN A 213 -5.44 -16.41 -5.46
N ILE A 214 -6.54 -15.74 -5.76
CA ILE A 214 -7.49 -15.30 -4.75
C ILE A 214 -8.37 -16.51 -4.39
N ILE A 215 -8.25 -16.97 -3.17
CA ILE A 215 -8.97 -18.13 -2.66
C ILE A 215 -10.31 -17.70 -2.05
N GLU A 216 -10.33 -16.56 -1.38
CA GLU A 216 -11.53 -16.01 -0.76
C GLU A 216 -11.44 -14.48 -0.74
N ALA A 217 -12.58 -13.82 -0.92
CA ALA A 217 -12.68 -12.38 -0.80
C ALA A 217 -14.04 -12.02 -0.18
N ASN A 218 -14.03 -11.52 1.05
CA ASN A 218 -15.25 -11.31 1.83
C ASN A 218 -15.17 -10.03 2.68
N LYS A 219 -16.31 -9.61 3.27
CA LYS A 219 -16.33 -8.58 4.28
C LYS A 219 -15.58 -9.06 5.54
N PRO A 220 -14.94 -8.16 6.32
CA PRO A 220 -14.18 -8.53 7.51
C PRO A 220 -14.99 -9.38 8.49
N GLU A 221 -16.25 -9.02 8.75
CA GLU A 221 -17.11 -9.73 9.69
C GLU A 221 -17.23 -11.22 9.32
N ASN A 222 -17.48 -11.50 8.03
CA ASN A 222 -17.63 -12.87 7.53
C ASN A 222 -16.28 -13.59 7.50
N PHE A 223 -15.25 -12.94 6.96
CA PHE A 223 -13.93 -13.53 6.80
C PHE A 223 -13.32 -13.97 8.16
N PHE A 224 -13.50 -13.16 9.22
CA PHE A 224 -12.92 -13.45 10.53
C PHE A 224 -13.82 -14.34 11.40
N ALA A 225 -15.14 -14.34 11.21
CA ALA A 225 -16.05 -15.14 12.00
C ALA A 225 -16.23 -16.56 11.43
N ALA A 226 -16.37 -16.67 10.10
CA ALA A 226 -16.66 -17.93 9.42
C ALA A 226 -16.04 -17.91 8.01
N PRO A 227 -14.70 -18.04 7.89
CA PRO A 227 -14.06 -18.11 6.58
C PRO A 227 -14.57 -19.34 5.80
N GLU A 228 -14.90 -19.13 4.53
CA GLU A 228 -15.50 -20.15 3.68
C GLU A 228 -14.47 -21.21 3.23
N SER A 229 -13.27 -20.78 2.94
CA SER A 229 -12.19 -21.64 2.48
C SER A 229 -11.52 -22.38 3.65
N PRO A 230 -11.36 -23.72 3.59
CA PRO A 230 -10.58 -24.47 4.57
C PRO A 230 -9.13 -23.94 4.69
N ARG A 231 -8.59 -23.41 3.61
CA ARG A 231 -7.24 -22.85 3.58
C ARG A 231 -7.17 -21.52 4.34
N ALA A 232 -8.20 -20.66 4.22
CA ALA A 232 -8.33 -19.44 5.01
C ALA A 232 -8.53 -19.75 6.50
N GLN A 233 -9.33 -20.75 6.84
CA GLN A 233 -9.51 -21.23 8.22
C GLN A 233 -8.18 -21.66 8.84
N GLN A 234 -7.40 -22.48 8.13
CA GLN A 234 -6.08 -22.93 8.56
C GLN A 234 -5.10 -21.75 8.75
N PHE A 235 -5.16 -20.77 7.87
CA PHE A 235 -4.32 -19.58 7.95
C PHE A 235 -4.67 -18.73 9.18
N LEU A 236 -5.95 -18.42 9.37
CA LEU A 236 -6.42 -17.63 10.49
C LEU A 236 -6.16 -18.30 11.84
N SER A 237 -6.36 -19.63 11.95
CA SER A 237 -6.08 -20.36 13.19
C SER A 237 -4.64 -20.23 13.63
N LYS A 238 -3.68 -20.14 12.69
CA LYS A 238 -2.25 -19.97 13.00
C LYS A 238 -1.90 -18.56 13.44
N ILE A 239 -2.55 -17.54 12.86
CA ILE A 239 -2.23 -16.13 13.15
C ILE A 239 -2.93 -15.64 14.42
N LEU A 240 -4.17 -16.11 14.66
CA LEU A 240 -4.96 -15.67 15.82
C LEU A 240 -4.60 -16.43 17.11
N SER A 241 -3.78 -17.50 17.03
CA SER A 241 -3.27 -18.25 18.19
C SER A 241 -1.97 -17.68 18.78
N HIS A 242 -1.46 -16.60 18.24
CA HIS A 242 -0.34 -15.80 18.74
C HIS A 242 -0.84 -14.41 19.15
#